data_44d6e6d7edc8eec39435776f926ace4a
#
_entry.id   44d6e6d7edc8eec39435776f926ace4a
#
_cell.length_a   1.000
_cell.length_b   1.000
_cell.length_c   1.000
_cell.angle_alpha   90.00
_cell.angle_beta   90.00
_cell.angle_gamma   90.00
#
_symmetry.space_group_name_H-M   'P 1'
#
loop_
_entity.id
_entity.type
_entity.pdbx_description
1 polymer ?
#
loop_
_entity_poly.entity_id
_entity_poly.type
_entity_poly.pdbx_seq_one_letter_code
_entity_poly.pdbx_strand_id
1 'polypeptide(L)'
;MCNPSTALRRKEPFLMQIKRFQPGARMSQFVVHGNLGFMAGQVADDTTLDVKGQTTQILAKIDRLLAEGGSDKTKILSANIWLADYRSFAEMNEVWDAWVPQGDTPARACVESKLAFPQYTVEISVIAAV
;
A
#
# COMPACT_ATOMS: atom_id res chain seq x y z
N MET A 1 11.07 -11.22 -43.19
CA MET A 1 9.78 -10.81 -42.65
C MET A 1 9.82 -10.89 -41.14
N CYS A 2 9.55 -9.77 -40.46
CA CYS A 2 9.58 -9.76 -39.01
C CYS A 2 8.34 -10.49 -38.46
N ASN A 3 8.56 -11.54 -37.67
CA ASN A 3 7.47 -12.30 -37.07
C ASN A 3 6.90 -11.51 -35.88
N PRO A 4 5.62 -11.10 -35.91
CA PRO A 4 5.03 -10.35 -34.80
C PRO A 4 5.14 -11.08 -33.46
N SER A 5 5.08 -12.41 -33.45
CA SER A 5 5.21 -13.19 -32.22
C SER A 5 6.60 -13.07 -31.59
N THR A 6 7.64 -12.82 -32.39
CA THR A 6 9.00 -12.62 -31.86
C THR A 6 9.11 -11.30 -31.12
N ALA A 7 8.47 -10.23 -31.63
CA ALA A 7 8.45 -8.92 -30.97
C ALA A 7 7.68 -8.99 -29.64
N LEU A 8 6.54 -9.71 -29.61
CA LEU A 8 5.77 -9.94 -28.39
C LEU A 8 6.57 -10.72 -27.36
N ARG A 9 7.28 -11.75 -27.76
CA ARG A 9 8.14 -12.55 -26.86
C ARG A 9 9.23 -11.73 -26.21
N ARG A 10 9.78 -10.73 -26.93
CA ARG A 10 10.80 -9.83 -26.35
C ARG A 10 10.23 -8.93 -25.27
N LYS A 11 8.95 -8.57 -25.35
CA LYS A 11 8.29 -7.72 -24.34
C LYS A 11 7.81 -8.52 -23.13
N GLU A 12 7.40 -9.78 -23.33
CA GLU A 12 6.87 -10.62 -22.28
C GLU A 12 7.81 -10.77 -21.07
N PRO A 13 9.12 -11.11 -21.24
CA PRO A 13 10.01 -11.22 -20.09
C PRO A 13 10.10 -9.94 -19.27
N PHE A 14 10.04 -8.78 -19.92
CA PHE A 14 10.08 -7.49 -19.26
C PHE A 14 8.79 -7.24 -18.45
N LEU A 15 7.62 -7.52 -19.04
CA LEU A 15 6.32 -7.36 -18.38
C LEU A 15 6.12 -8.37 -17.24
N MET A 16 6.71 -9.57 -17.39
CA MET A 16 6.63 -10.63 -16.38
C MET A 16 7.67 -10.49 -15.28
N GLN A 17 8.58 -9.52 -15.39
CA GLN A 17 9.61 -9.30 -14.39
C GLN A 17 9.00 -8.79 -13.09
N ILE A 18 9.44 -9.39 -11.98
CA ILE A 18 9.03 -8.95 -10.65
C ILE A 18 10.03 -7.92 -10.15
N LYS A 19 9.54 -6.75 -9.76
CA LYS A 19 10.34 -5.70 -9.15
C LYS A 19 10.03 -5.62 -7.67
N ARG A 20 11.05 -5.63 -6.84
CA ARG A 20 10.92 -5.55 -5.40
C ARG A 20 11.57 -4.28 -4.89
N PHE A 21 10.83 -3.55 -4.05
CA PHE A 21 11.28 -2.29 -3.47
C PHE A 21 11.50 -2.47 -1.97
N GLN A 22 12.63 -1.98 -1.50
CA GLN A 22 13.07 -2.10 -0.10
C GLN A 22 12.99 -3.55 0.39
N PRO A 23 13.64 -4.50 -0.31
CA PRO A 23 13.63 -5.89 0.11
C PRO A 23 14.44 -6.07 1.40
N GLY A 24 13.89 -6.83 2.31
CA GLY A 24 14.58 -7.24 3.54
C GLY A 24 14.64 -8.76 3.62
N ALA A 25 15.16 -9.25 4.74
CA ALA A 25 15.32 -10.70 4.95
C ALA A 25 13.98 -11.43 5.03
N ARG A 26 12.91 -10.75 5.49
CA ARG A 26 11.58 -11.35 5.66
C ARG A 26 10.60 -10.94 4.59
N MET A 27 10.70 -9.71 4.10
CA MET A 27 9.72 -9.18 3.17
C MET A 27 10.29 -8.03 2.36
N SER A 28 9.66 -7.76 1.22
CA SER A 28 9.79 -6.52 0.48
C SER A 28 8.66 -5.59 0.89
N GLN A 29 8.91 -4.29 0.92
CA GLN A 29 7.87 -3.31 1.27
C GLN A 29 6.86 -3.14 0.16
N PHE A 30 7.28 -3.27 -1.10
CA PHE A 30 6.41 -3.13 -2.26
C PHE A 30 6.89 -4.05 -3.37
N VAL A 31 5.96 -4.77 -4.01
CA VAL A 31 6.28 -5.71 -5.10
C VAL A 31 5.42 -5.35 -6.30
N VAL A 32 6.06 -5.13 -7.44
CA VAL A 32 5.39 -4.81 -8.69
C VAL A 32 5.56 -5.96 -9.67
N HIS A 33 4.45 -6.38 -10.24
CA HIS A 33 4.41 -7.39 -11.28
C HIS A 33 3.41 -6.98 -12.35
N GLY A 34 3.90 -6.78 -13.58
CA GLY A 34 3.06 -6.23 -14.64
C GLY A 34 2.61 -4.80 -14.31
N ASN A 35 1.31 -4.59 -14.29
CA ASN A 35 0.70 -3.30 -13.98
C ASN A 35 0.10 -3.23 -12.57
N LEU A 36 0.46 -4.16 -11.69
CA LEU A 36 -0.03 -4.20 -10.31
C LEU A 36 1.11 -4.14 -9.32
N GLY A 37 0.90 -3.36 -8.27
CA GLY A 37 1.80 -3.27 -7.13
C GLY A 37 1.11 -3.71 -5.85
N PHE A 38 1.83 -4.50 -5.04
CA PHE A 38 1.35 -5.09 -3.79
C PHE A 38 2.23 -4.58 -2.65
N MET A 39 1.62 -3.87 -1.71
CA MET A 39 2.34 -3.27 -0.60
C MET A 39 2.21 -4.09 0.66
N ALA A 40 3.32 -4.28 1.37
CA ALA A 40 3.28 -4.87 2.70
C ALA A 40 2.50 -3.98 3.65
N GLY A 41 1.96 -4.54 4.73
CA GLY A 41 1.30 -3.76 5.76
C GLY A 41 2.23 -2.72 6.35
N GLN A 42 1.81 -1.46 6.35
CA GLN A 42 2.59 -0.35 6.87
C GLN A 42 2.13 0.01 8.27
N VAL A 43 3.09 0.24 9.14
CA VAL A 43 2.88 0.67 10.52
C VAL A 43 3.68 1.95 10.78
N ALA A 44 3.30 2.69 11.82
CA ALA A 44 3.97 3.93 12.16
C ALA A 44 5.38 3.66 12.71
N ASP A 45 6.32 4.56 12.41
CA ASP A 45 7.66 4.53 13.00
C ASP A 45 7.63 5.02 14.44
N ASP A 46 6.82 6.05 14.73
CA ASP A 46 6.66 6.57 16.08
C ASP A 46 5.40 6.01 16.73
N THR A 47 5.59 4.99 17.54
CA THR A 47 4.50 4.28 18.22
C THR A 47 4.00 4.99 19.47
N THR A 48 4.61 6.14 19.84
CA THR A 48 4.10 6.98 20.94
C THR A 48 2.92 7.84 20.52
N LEU A 49 2.69 7.97 19.21
CA LEU A 49 1.56 8.72 18.66
C LEU A 49 0.25 7.97 18.86
N ASP A 50 -0.85 8.73 18.91
CA ASP A 50 -2.20 8.18 18.93
C ASP A 50 -2.60 7.62 17.55
N VAL A 51 -3.83 7.15 17.41
CA VAL A 51 -4.29 6.56 16.15
C VAL A 51 -4.24 7.56 14.99
N LYS A 52 -4.55 8.83 15.23
CA LYS A 52 -4.47 9.85 14.18
C LYS A 52 -3.03 10.08 13.74
N GLY A 53 -2.11 10.21 14.68
CA GLY A 53 -0.69 10.38 14.39
C GLY A 53 -0.09 9.18 13.67
N GLN A 54 -0.41 7.97 14.13
CA GLN A 54 0.06 6.76 13.48
C GLN A 54 -0.50 6.63 12.06
N THR A 55 -1.79 6.91 11.87
CA THR A 55 -2.40 6.88 10.54
C THR A 55 -1.71 7.88 9.60
N THR A 56 -1.45 9.09 10.08
CA THR A 56 -0.75 10.12 9.29
C THR A 56 0.62 9.63 8.82
N GLN A 57 1.41 9.02 9.71
CA GLN A 57 2.72 8.48 9.33
C GLN A 57 2.61 7.33 8.32
N ILE A 58 1.65 6.46 8.51
CA ILE A 58 1.43 5.34 7.61
C ILE A 58 1.07 5.83 6.20
N LEU A 59 0.16 6.78 6.09
CA LEU A 59 -0.26 7.31 4.79
C LEU A 59 0.90 8.02 4.08
N ALA A 60 1.77 8.70 4.80
CA ALA A 60 2.99 9.29 4.23
C ALA A 60 3.96 8.20 3.71
N LYS A 61 4.09 7.09 4.43
CA LYS A 61 4.88 5.95 3.96
C LYS A 61 4.31 5.34 2.69
N ILE A 62 2.99 5.18 2.64
CA ILE A 62 2.29 4.67 1.45
C ILE A 62 2.55 5.58 0.25
N ASP A 63 2.45 6.89 0.43
CA ASP A 63 2.75 7.85 -0.65
C ASP A 63 4.16 7.67 -1.19
N ARG A 64 5.16 7.51 -0.31
CA ARG A 64 6.56 7.32 -0.71
C ARG A 64 6.78 6.01 -1.46
N LEU A 65 6.21 4.92 -0.96
CA LEU A 65 6.35 3.61 -1.60
C LEU A 65 5.66 3.57 -2.97
N LEU A 66 4.48 4.17 -3.10
CA LEU A 66 3.80 4.29 -4.39
C LEU A 66 4.66 5.05 -5.38
N ALA A 67 5.22 6.20 -4.98
CA ALA A 67 6.09 7.00 -5.85
C ALA A 67 7.32 6.21 -6.29
N GLU A 68 7.94 5.46 -5.37
CA GLU A 68 9.08 4.61 -5.65
C GLU A 68 8.77 3.57 -6.73
N GLY A 69 7.57 2.99 -6.68
CA GLY A 69 7.10 1.99 -7.64
C GLY A 69 6.50 2.57 -8.92
N GLY A 70 6.52 3.90 -9.10
CA GLY A 70 5.98 4.53 -10.30
C GLY A 70 4.47 4.75 -10.28
N SER A 71 3.87 4.82 -9.10
CA SER A 71 2.43 5.01 -8.91
C SER A 71 2.14 6.24 -8.04
N ASP A 72 0.89 6.43 -7.70
CA ASP A 72 0.43 7.45 -6.78
C ASP A 72 -0.91 7.03 -6.14
N LYS A 73 -1.38 7.79 -5.17
CA LYS A 73 -2.59 7.42 -4.42
C LYS A 73 -3.89 7.43 -5.25
N THR A 74 -3.92 8.10 -6.40
CA THR A 74 -5.08 8.06 -7.29
C THR A 74 -5.24 6.70 -7.97
N LYS A 75 -4.21 5.87 -7.93
CA LYS A 75 -4.17 4.56 -8.57
C LYS A 75 -4.32 3.40 -7.59
N ILE A 76 -4.62 3.67 -6.34
CA ILE A 76 -4.88 2.60 -5.37
C ILE A 76 -6.21 1.94 -5.72
N LEU A 77 -6.17 0.62 -5.87
CA LEU A 77 -7.34 -0.19 -6.22
C LEU A 77 -8.05 -0.73 -4.99
N SER A 78 -7.28 -1.12 -3.99
CA SER A 78 -7.80 -1.77 -2.78
C SER A 78 -6.94 -1.39 -1.58
N ALA A 79 -7.57 -1.18 -0.44
CA ALA A 79 -6.91 -0.91 0.83
C ALA A 79 -7.50 -1.79 1.91
N ASN A 80 -6.64 -2.38 2.72
CA ASN A 80 -7.03 -3.10 3.92
C ASN A 80 -6.47 -2.36 5.13
N ILE A 81 -7.34 -2.10 6.11
CA ILE A 81 -7.00 -1.39 7.33
C ILE A 81 -7.31 -2.30 8.51
N TRP A 82 -6.32 -2.47 9.38
CA TRP A 82 -6.47 -3.21 10.64
C TRP A 82 -6.32 -2.24 11.79
N LEU A 83 -7.33 -2.19 12.65
CA LEU A 83 -7.33 -1.38 13.87
C LEU A 83 -7.14 -2.27 15.09
N ALA A 84 -6.24 -1.90 15.98
CA ALA A 84 -6.08 -2.62 17.24
C ALA A 84 -7.34 -2.50 18.11
N ASP A 85 -8.11 -1.42 17.95
CA ASP A 85 -9.37 -1.15 18.66
C ASP A 85 -10.37 -0.52 17.68
N TYR A 86 -11.47 -1.23 17.41
CA TYR A 86 -12.48 -0.74 16.45
C TYR A 86 -13.10 0.61 16.88
N ARG A 87 -13.03 0.95 18.16
CA ARG A 87 -13.56 2.23 18.66
C ARG A 87 -12.80 3.45 18.13
N SER A 88 -11.60 3.23 17.57
CA SER A 88 -10.81 4.29 16.93
C SER A 88 -11.16 4.51 15.44
N PHE A 89 -12.19 3.85 14.94
CA PHE A 89 -12.59 3.92 13.53
C PHE A 89 -12.83 5.35 13.05
N ALA A 90 -13.59 6.15 13.82
CA ALA A 90 -13.87 7.52 13.44
C ALA A 90 -12.61 8.40 13.38
N GLU A 91 -11.69 8.23 14.33
CA GLU A 91 -10.45 9.00 14.37
C GLU A 91 -9.53 8.65 13.20
N MET A 92 -9.41 7.36 12.88
CA MET A 92 -8.66 6.91 11.71
C MET A 92 -9.27 7.47 10.44
N ASN A 93 -10.59 7.39 10.29
CA ASN A 93 -11.29 7.89 9.12
C ASN A 93 -11.13 9.39 8.91
N GLU A 94 -11.02 10.16 9.98
CA GLU A 94 -10.78 11.61 9.87
C GLU A 94 -9.49 11.90 9.11
N VAL A 95 -8.43 11.16 9.40
CA VAL A 95 -7.14 11.29 8.70
C VAL A 95 -7.22 10.72 7.28
N TRP A 96 -7.85 9.56 7.14
CA TRP A 96 -8.06 8.93 5.83
C TRP A 96 -8.83 9.83 4.87
N ASP A 97 -9.92 10.41 5.33
CA ASP A 97 -10.80 11.24 4.50
C ASP A 97 -10.08 12.50 3.99
N ALA A 98 -9.17 13.05 4.79
CA ALA A 98 -8.35 14.20 4.39
C ALA A 98 -7.25 13.81 3.39
N TRP A 99 -6.87 12.55 3.32
CA TRP A 99 -5.77 12.07 2.48
C TRP A 99 -6.24 11.42 1.18
N VAL A 100 -7.31 10.62 1.23
CA VAL A 100 -7.78 9.86 0.07
C VAL A 100 -8.29 10.81 -1.03
N PRO A 101 -7.87 10.60 -2.31
CA PRO A 101 -8.33 11.50 -3.37
C PRO A 101 -9.81 11.30 -3.65
N GLN A 102 -10.58 12.38 -3.54
CA GLN A 102 -12.00 12.36 -3.84
C GLN A 102 -12.22 12.12 -5.34
N GLY A 103 -13.13 11.20 -5.65
CA GLY A 103 -13.36 10.75 -7.03
C GLY A 103 -12.53 9.54 -7.44
N ASP A 104 -11.43 9.25 -6.72
CA ASP A 104 -10.54 8.12 -7.00
C ASP A 104 -10.32 7.26 -5.76
N THR A 105 -11.39 7.05 -4.97
CA THR A 105 -11.31 6.27 -3.74
C THR A 105 -11.18 4.77 -4.06
N PRO A 106 -10.32 4.03 -3.34
CA PRO A 106 -10.17 2.59 -3.52
C PRO A 106 -11.32 1.81 -2.89
N ALA A 107 -11.49 0.56 -3.31
CA ALA A 107 -12.23 -0.39 -2.51
C ALA A 107 -11.52 -0.56 -1.17
N ARG A 108 -12.25 -0.67 -0.06
CA ARG A 108 -11.66 -0.66 1.27
C ARG A 108 -12.35 -1.64 2.22
N ALA A 109 -11.56 -2.31 3.04
CA ALA A 109 -12.05 -3.04 4.20
C ALA A 109 -11.31 -2.53 5.44
N CYS A 110 -12.02 -2.46 6.56
CA CYS A 110 -11.44 -2.10 7.85
C CYS A 110 -11.98 -3.05 8.92
N VAL A 111 -11.08 -3.70 9.64
CA VAL A 111 -11.42 -4.67 10.68
C VAL A 111 -10.58 -4.43 11.92
N GLU A 112 -11.08 -4.92 13.07
CA GLU A 112 -10.29 -4.99 14.28
C GLU A 112 -9.40 -6.23 14.23
N SER A 113 -8.15 -6.08 14.65
CA SER A 113 -7.21 -7.19 14.76
C SER A 113 -6.11 -6.85 15.74
N LYS A 114 -5.60 -7.85 16.44
CA LYS A 114 -4.34 -7.70 17.13
C LYS A 114 -3.22 -7.53 16.11
N LEU A 115 -2.39 -6.51 16.33
CA LEU A 115 -1.25 -6.22 15.47
C LEU A 115 0.00 -6.92 16.02
N ALA A 116 1.11 -6.82 15.28
CA ALA A 116 2.34 -7.52 15.64
C ALA A 116 2.88 -7.13 17.02
N PHE A 117 2.71 -5.86 17.39
CA PHE A 117 3.14 -5.36 18.72
C PHE A 117 2.00 -4.52 19.32
N PRO A 118 1.87 -4.50 20.65
CA PRO A 118 0.74 -3.82 21.31
C PRO A 118 0.75 -2.30 21.16
N GLN A 119 1.88 -1.69 20.83
CA GLN A 119 1.97 -0.25 20.63
C GLN A 119 1.44 0.22 19.28
N TYR A 120 1.24 -0.65 18.31
CA TYR A 120 0.61 -0.28 17.04
C TYR A 120 -0.89 -0.14 17.22
N THR A 121 -1.43 0.98 16.72
CA THR A 121 -2.88 1.24 16.77
C THR A 121 -3.56 0.94 15.45
N VAL A 122 -2.81 0.99 14.34
CA VAL A 122 -3.35 0.83 13.00
C VAL A 122 -2.26 0.29 12.07
N GLU A 123 -2.69 -0.50 11.10
CA GLU A 123 -1.83 -1.00 10.01
C GLU A 123 -2.63 -0.90 8.71
N ILE A 124 -1.98 -0.50 7.61
CA ILE A 124 -2.64 -0.35 6.31
C ILE A 124 -1.79 -1.00 5.21
N SER A 125 -2.45 -1.76 4.35
CA SER A 125 -1.86 -2.37 3.15
C SER A 125 -2.68 -1.99 1.94
N VAL A 126 -2.03 -1.75 0.80
CA VAL A 126 -2.72 -1.37 -0.43
C VAL A 126 -2.27 -2.19 -1.63
N ILE A 127 -3.14 -2.29 -2.61
CA ILE A 127 -2.84 -2.79 -3.95
C ILE A 127 -3.13 -1.62 -4.90
N ALA A 128 -2.19 -1.33 -5.79
CA ALA A 128 -2.29 -0.19 -6.68
C ALA A 128 -1.96 -0.58 -8.13
N ALA A 129 -2.53 0.14 -9.08
CA ALA A 129 -2.06 0.09 -10.46
C ALA A 129 -0.74 0.87 -10.58
N VAL A 130 0.14 0.40 -11.44
CA VAL A 130 1.43 1.04 -11.70
C VAL A 130 1.67 1.24 -13.18
#